data_450f59eec44e3f5ae8c5055a6bdd0878
#
_entry.id   450f59eec44e3f5ae8c5055a6bdd0878
#
_cell.length_a   1.000
_cell.length_b   1.000
_cell.length_c   1.000
_cell.angle_alpha   90.00
_cell.angle_beta   90.00
_cell.angle_gamma   90.00
#
_symmetry.space_group_name_H-M   'P 1'
#
loop_
_entity.id
_entity.type
_entity.pdbx_description
1 polymer ?
#
loop_
_entity_poly.entity_id
_entity_poly.type
_entity_poly.pdbx_seq_one_letter_code
_entity_poly.pdbx_strand_id
1 'polypeptide(L)'
;DQTEFTARVAEILITEGVTPDLDTLDTYVKATYPDLRKCINMVQMNSTNGQLLAPNEGDTGDSDWKLEMVELFKAGKIQDARKLLCGAIRPEEMEEVYRWLYDNIELFGTEEQQDQAVLTIKQGMVDHTLVVDPEINLAATLIRLARL
;
A
#
# COMPACT_ATOMS: atom_id res chain seq x y z
N ASP A 1 -4.59 8.25 13.50
CA ASP A 1 -5.74 7.41 13.18
C ASP A 1 -6.07 7.52 11.69
N GLN A 2 -6.14 6.38 11.02
CA GLN A 2 -6.37 6.32 9.58
C GLN A 2 -7.75 6.87 9.20
N THR A 3 -8.75 6.68 10.05
CA THR A 3 -10.10 7.20 9.81
C THR A 3 -10.11 8.73 9.82
N GLU A 4 -9.45 9.34 10.77
CA GLU A 4 -9.33 10.80 10.84
C GLU A 4 -8.51 11.34 9.68
N PHE A 5 -7.46 10.64 9.30
CA PHE A 5 -6.63 10.97 8.15
C PHE A 5 -7.47 10.99 6.86
N THR A 6 -8.27 9.96 6.64
CA THR A 6 -9.15 9.85 5.48
C THR A 6 -10.18 10.99 5.47
N ALA A 7 -10.80 11.27 6.62
CA ALA A 7 -11.77 12.35 6.74
C ALA A 7 -11.14 13.70 6.42
N ARG A 8 -9.92 13.94 6.86
CA ARG A 8 -9.20 15.20 6.58
C ARG A 8 -8.94 15.38 5.09
N VAL A 9 -8.49 14.35 4.42
CA VAL A 9 -8.22 14.40 2.97
C VAL A 9 -9.51 14.60 2.20
N ALA A 10 -10.60 13.90 2.57
CA ALA A 10 -11.91 14.06 1.95
C ALA A 10 -12.42 15.48 2.10
N GLU A 11 -12.28 16.08 3.28
CA GLU A 11 -12.69 17.46 3.55
C GLU A 11 -11.97 18.45 2.64
N ILE A 12 -10.66 18.28 2.47
CA ILE A 12 -9.87 19.14 1.59
C ILE A 12 -10.33 19.02 0.14
N LEU A 13 -10.58 17.79 -0.35
CA LEU A 13 -11.07 17.58 -1.71
C LEU A 13 -12.44 18.23 -1.93
N ILE A 14 -13.35 18.07 -1.00
CA ILE A 14 -14.71 18.66 -1.08
C ILE A 14 -14.61 20.19 -1.12
N THR A 15 -13.73 20.76 -0.31
CA THR A 15 -13.51 22.21 -0.27
C THR A 15 -12.99 22.71 -1.62
N GLU A 16 -12.24 21.92 -2.35
CA GLU A 16 -11.71 22.27 -3.67
C GLU A 16 -12.69 21.94 -4.81
N GLY A 17 -13.89 21.47 -4.50
CA GLY A 17 -14.90 21.12 -5.50
C GLY A 17 -14.73 19.76 -6.12
N VAL A 18 -13.94 18.88 -5.49
CA VAL A 18 -13.74 17.52 -5.96
C VAL A 18 -14.60 16.56 -5.16
N THR A 19 -15.36 15.70 -5.85
CA THR A 19 -16.17 14.66 -5.22
C THR A 19 -15.37 13.37 -5.19
N PRO A 20 -14.86 12.93 -4.02
CA PRO A 20 -14.07 11.70 -3.96
C PRO A 20 -14.97 10.47 -3.98
N ASP A 21 -14.58 9.47 -4.76
CA ASP A 21 -15.08 8.11 -4.59
C ASP A 21 -14.36 7.52 -3.39
N LEU A 22 -15.10 7.02 -2.41
CA LEU A 22 -14.51 6.55 -1.15
C LEU A 22 -13.53 5.40 -1.35
N ASP A 23 -13.80 4.49 -2.28
CA ASP A 23 -12.88 3.38 -2.55
C ASP A 23 -11.59 3.86 -3.19
N THR A 24 -11.67 4.79 -4.13
CA THR A 24 -10.50 5.41 -4.77
C THR A 24 -9.68 6.19 -3.74
N LEU A 25 -10.34 6.97 -2.89
CA LEU A 25 -9.68 7.73 -1.83
C LEU A 25 -8.97 6.79 -0.86
N ASP A 26 -9.61 5.69 -0.47
CA ASP A 26 -9.03 4.69 0.42
C ASP A 26 -7.72 4.11 -0.15
N THR A 27 -7.67 3.89 -1.47
CA THR A 27 -6.44 3.42 -2.13
C THR A 27 -5.29 4.41 -1.93
N TYR A 28 -5.53 5.69 -2.14
CA TYR A 28 -4.50 6.71 -1.92
C TYR A 28 -4.09 6.81 -0.45
N VAL A 29 -5.05 6.73 0.47
CA VAL A 29 -4.77 6.77 1.89
C VAL A 29 -3.89 5.61 2.32
N LYS A 30 -4.23 4.39 1.91
CA LYS A 30 -3.44 3.20 2.25
C LYS A 30 -2.00 3.27 1.72
N ALA A 31 -1.80 3.91 0.58
CA ALA A 31 -0.48 4.06 -0.02
C ALA A 31 0.38 5.10 0.69
N THR A 32 -0.22 6.12 1.30
CA THR A 32 0.50 7.29 1.81
C THR A 32 0.47 7.46 3.32
N TYR A 33 -0.51 6.87 4.02
CA TYR A 33 -0.59 7.00 5.47
C TYR A 33 0.73 6.57 6.13
N PRO A 34 1.27 7.28 7.09
CA PRO A 34 0.72 8.46 7.78
C PRO A 34 1.18 9.82 7.21
N ASP A 35 1.70 9.87 6.00
CA ASP A 35 2.19 11.11 5.39
C ASP A 35 1.04 11.89 4.74
N LEU A 36 0.43 12.79 5.52
CA LEU A 36 -0.71 13.58 5.09
C LEU A 36 -0.38 14.48 3.89
N ARG A 37 0.78 15.13 3.90
CA ARG A 37 1.19 16.02 2.80
C ARG A 37 1.32 15.25 1.50
N LYS A 38 1.94 14.08 1.52
CA LYS A 38 2.09 13.24 0.34
C LYS A 38 0.72 12.82 -0.20
N CYS A 39 -0.20 12.41 0.68
CA CYS A 39 -1.55 12.03 0.29
C CYS A 39 -2.28 13.19 -0.38
N ILE A 40 -2.26 14.38 0.22
CA ILE A 40 -2.91 15.56 -0.34
C ILE A 40 -2.34 15.89 -1.72
N ASN A 41 -1.02 15.88 -1.86
CA ASN A 41 -0.38 16.15 -3.16
C ASN A 41 -0.80 15.14 -4.22
N MET A 42 -0.84 13.84 -3.89
CA MET A 42 -1.24 12.81 -4.83
C MET A 42 -2.69 12.92 -5.27
N VAL A 43 -3.60 13.17 -4.33
CA VAL A 43 -5.03 13.30 -4.69
C VAL A 43 -5.28 14.56 -5.49
N GLN A 44 -4.57 15.65 -5.21
CA GLN A 44 -4.68 16.88 -6.00
C GLN A 44 -4.18 16.70 -7.42
N MET A 45 -3.05 16.02 -7.60
CA MET A 45 -2.49 15.72 -8.93
C MET A 45 -3.41 14.82 -9.75
N ASN A 46 -4.18 13.97 -9.12
CA ASN A 46 -5.05 13.01 -9.78
C ASN A 46 -6.52 13.43 -9.79
N SER A 47 -6.82 14.68 -9.47
CA SER A 47 -8.18 15.24 -9.52
C SER A 47 -8.39 16.01 -10.83
N THR A 48 -9.40 15.63 -11.59
CA THR A 48 -9.71 16.24 -12.88
C THR A 48 -11.24 16.38 -13.04
N ASN A 49 -11.69 17.55 -13.48
CA ASN A 49 -13.11 17.82 -13.75
C ASN A 49 -14.02 17.54 -12.54
N GLY A 50 -13.54 17.85 -11.34
CA GLY A 50 -14.29 17.64 -10.10
C GLY A 50 -14.33 16.20 -9.61
N GLN A 51 -13.52 15.32 -10.18
CA GLN A 51 -13.46 13.90 -9.80
C GLN A 51 -12.03 13.48 -9.48
N LEU A 52 -11.91 12.59 -8.49
CA LEU A 52 -10.64 11.94 -8.17
C LEU A 52 -10.47 10.72 -9.07
N LEU A 53 -9.41 10.72 -9.87
CA LEU A 53 -9.11 9.61 -10.79
C LEU A 53 -8.47 8.44 -10.05
N ALA A 54 -8.77 7.21 -10.49
CA ALA A 54 -8.08 6.03 -10.00
C ALA A 54 -6.59 6.10 -10.37
N PRO A 55 -5.69 5.45 -9.59
CA PRO A 55 -4.25 5.50 -9.86
C PRO A 55 -3.84 5.06 -11.27
N ASN A 56 -4.62 4.16 -11.88
CA ASN A 56 -4.35 3.67 -13.23
C ASN A 56 -4.74 4.64 -14.34
N GLU A 57 -5.59 5.61 -14.02
CA GLU A 57 -6.13 6.56 -15.00
C GLU A 57 -5.39 7.89 -14.98
N GLY A 58 -4.66 8.16 -13.90
CA GLY A 58 -3.88 9.38 -13.75
C GLY A 58 -2.44 9.16 -14.17
N ASP A 59 -1.84 10.19 -14.75
CA ASP A 59 -0.42 10.19 -15.03
C ASP A 59 0.32 10.46 -13.71
N THR A 60 0.72 9.40 -13.04
CA THR A 60 1.47 9.47 -11.79
C THR A 60 2.96 9.42 -12.08
N GLY A 61 3.52 10.35 -12.76
CA GLY A 61 4.90 10.42 -13.23
C GLY A 61 6.00 9.70 -12.45
N ASP A 62 5.78 9.34 -11.21
CA ASP A 62 6.62 8.44 -10.42
C ASP A 62 5.75 7.27 -9.95
N SER A 63 6.05 6.07 -10.45
CA SER A 63 5.36 4.86 -10.01
C SER A 63 5.68 4.60 -8.55
N ASP A 64 4.80 5.01 -7.67
CA ASP A 64 4.89 4.62 -6.25
C ASP A 64 4.43 3.17 -6.15
N TRP A 65 5.35 2.28 -5.82
CA TRP A 65 5.04 0.86 -5.66
C TRP A 65 3.90 0.61 -4.66
N LYS A 66 3.71 1.52 -3.71
CA LYS A 66 2.65 1.39 -2.69
C LYS A 66 1.25 1.44 -3.30
N LEU A 67 1.02 2.31 -4.29
CA LEU A 67 -0.27 2.38 -4.97
C LEU A 67 -0.58 1.09 -5.71
N GLU A 68 0.41 0.57 -6.45
CA GLU A 68 0.24 -0.69 -7.17
C GLU A 68 0.01 -1.86 -6.21
N MET A 69 0.69 -1.87 -5.07
CA MET A 69 0.51 -2.89 -4.03
C MET A 69 -0.91 -2.89 -3.47
N VAL A 70 -1.47 -1.71 -3.18
CA VAL A 70 -2.83 -1.62 -2.66
C VAL A 70 -3.82 -2.21 -3.67
N GLU A 71 -3.68 -1.88 -4.95
CA GLU A 71 -4.55 -2.39 -5.99
C GLU A 71 -4.44 -3.91 -6.12
N LEU A 72 -3.23 -4.45 -6.11
CA LEU A 72 -3.02 -5.89 -6.20
C LEU A 72 -3.60 -6.64 -5.00
N PHE A 73 -3.43 -6.11 -3.79
CA PHE A 73 -4.00 -6.73 -2.60
C PHE A 73 -5.52 -6.66 -2.58
N LYS A 74 -6.13 -5.54 -3.00
CA LYS A 74 -7.57 -5.44 -3.11
C LYS A 74 -8.15 -6.42 -4.13
N ALA A 75 -7.41 -6.70 -5.19
CA ALA A 75 -7.79 -7.65 -6.22
C ALA A 75 -7.47 -9.11 -5.84
N GLY A 76 -6.82 -9.36 -4.70
CA GLY A 76 -6.42 -10.69 -4.28
C GLY A 76 -5.22 -11.26 -5.03
N LYS A 77 -4.42 -10.40 -5.68
CA LYS A 77 -3.29 -10.81 -6.53
C LYS A 77 -1.95 -10.66 -5.82
N ILE A 78 -1.80 -11.26 -4.65
CA ILE A 78 -0.57 -11.13 -3.84
C ILE A 78 0.65 -11.71 -4.55
N GLN A 79 0.48 -12.73 -5.36
CA GLN A 79 1.59 -13.30 -6.15
C GLN A 79 2.13 -12.29 -7.18
N ASP A 80 1.26 -11.49 -7.78
CA ASP A 80 1.69 -10.43 -8.69
C ASP A 80 2.41 -9.31 -7.95
N ALA A 81 2.01 -9.04 -6.69
CA ALA A 81 2.73 -8.12 -5.83
C ALA A 81 4.18 -8.57 -5.59
N ARG A 82 4.39 -9.87 -5.41
CA ARG A 82 5.74 -10.42 -5.29
C ARG A 82 6.59 -10.12 -6.52
N LYS A 83 6.02 -10.32 -7.69
CA LYS A 83 6.74 -10.07 -8.95
C LYS A 83 7.07 -8.59 -9.12
N LEU A 84 6.16 -7.72 -8.72
CA LEU A 84 6.38 -6.28 -8.77
C LEU A 84 7.54 -5.86 -7.86
N LEU A 85 7.51 -6.29 -6.59
CA LEU A 85 8.47 -5.85 -5.60
C LEU A 85 9.87 -6.43 -5.84
N CYS A 86 9.96 -7.71 -6.14
CA CYS A 86 11.25 -8.38 -6.25
C CYS A 86 12.05 -7.93 -7.46
N GLY A 87 11.43 -7.28 -8.45
CA GLY A 87 12.16 -6.76 -9.60
C GLY A 87 12.50 -5.28 -9.50
N ALA A 88 11.85 -4.54 -8.61
CA ALA A 88 11.88 -3.07 -8.62
C ALA A 88 12.46 -2.44 -7.36
N ILE A 89 12.48 -3.14 -6.22
CA ILE A 89 12.84 -2.57 -4.92
C ILE A 89 14.27 -2.94 -4.53
N ARG A 90 15.01 -1.92 -4.10
CA ARG A 90 16.37 -2.10 -3.59
C ARG A 90 16.34 -2.66 -2.16
N PRO A 91 17.39 -3.38 -1.73
CA PRO A 91 17.43 -3.95 -0.37
C PRO A 91 17.18 -2.94 0.75
N GLU A 92 17.62 -1.70 0.58
CA GLU A 92 17.42 -0.63 1.59
C GLU A 92 15.95 -0.27 1.77
N GLU A 93 15.14 -0.49 0.73
CA GLU A 93 13.71 -0.18 0.75
C GLU A 93 12.85 -1.33 1.27
N MET A 94 13.43 -2.52 1.41
CA MET A 94 12.68 -3.71 1.82
C MET A 94 12.15 -3.64 3.24
N GLU A 95 12.84 -2.97 4.14
CA GLU A 95 12.34 -2.74 5.50
C GLU A 95 11.03 -1.94 5.49
N GLU A 96 10.94 -0.98 4.59
CA GLU A 96 9.74 -0.18 4.41
C GLU A 96 8.57 -1.03 3.92
N VAL A 97 8.83 -2.03 3.09
CA VAL A 97 7.80 -2.97 2.63
C VAL A 97 7.17 -3.71 3.81
N TYR A 98 7.99 -4.25 4.72
CA TYR A 98 7.47 -4.95 5.90
C TYR A 98 6.63 -4.03 6.76
N ARG A 99 7.05 -2.80 6.97
CA ARG A 99 6.29 -1.82 7.75
C ARG A 99 4.97 -1.48 7.06
N TRP A 100 4.99 -1.30 5.74
CA TRP A 100 3.78 -1.03 4.98
C TRP A 100 2.78 -2.19 5.06
N LEU A 101 3.27 -3.43 4.97
CA LEU A 101 2.42 -4.61 5.10
C LEU A 101 1.72 -4.64 6.46
N TYR A 102 2.44 -4.33 7.52
CA TYR A 102 1.87 -4.28 8.86
C TYR A 102 0.84 -3.16 9.02
N ASP A 103 1.15 -1.97 8.49
CA ASP A 103 0.25 -0.83 8.59
C ASP A 103 -1.07 -1.05 7.83
N ASN A 104 -1.08 -1.94 6.84
CA ASN A 104 -2.25 -2.27 6.04
C ASN A 104 -2.73 -3.70 6.28
N ILE A 105 -2.61 -4.16 7.50
CA ILE A 105 -2.91 -5.54 7.88
C ILE A 105 -4.36 -5.96 7.57
N GLU A 106 -5.30 -5.01 7.58
CA GLU A 106 -6.70 -5.30 7.26
C GLU A 106 -6.92 -5.80 5.83
N LEU A 107 -5.96 -5.60 4.92
CA LEU A 107 -6.04 -6.12 3.56
C LEU A 107 -5.95 -7.65 3.48
N PHE A 108 -5.54 -8.31 4.56
CA PHE A 108 -5.36 -9.76 4.58
C PHE A 108 -6.63 -10.55 4.91
N GLY A 109 -7.73 -9.88 5.20
CA GLY A 109 -9.02 -10.53 5.36
C GLY A 109 -9.51 -10.60 6.78
N THR A 110 -9.85 -11.83 7.28
CA THR A 110 -10.41 -12.02 8.60
C THR A 110 -9.38 -11.73 9.70
N GLU A 111 -9.87 -11.56 10.94
CA GLU A 111 -8.98 -11.33 12.09
C GLU A 111 -7.95 -12.43 12.24
N GLU A 112 -8.35 -13.69 12.03
CA GLU A 112 -7.44 -14.82 12.09
C GLU A 112 -6.36 -14.72 10.99
N GLN A 113 -6.76 -14.37 9.76
CA GLN A 113 -5.80 -14.17 8.67
C GLN A 113 -4.86 -12.99 8.96
N GLN A 114 -5.37 -11.93 9.55
CA GLN A 114 -4.55 -10.78 9.96
C GLN A 114 -3.53 -11.18 11.01
N ASP A 115 -3.91 -11.97 11.99
CA ASP A 115 -2.99 -12.46 13.03
C ASP A 115 -1.88 -13.31 12.42
N GLN A 116 -2.21 -14.21 11.50
CA GLN A 116 -1.21 -15.02 10.80
C GLN A 116 -0.29 -14.15 9.94
N ALA A 117 -0.82 -13.10 9.34
CA ALA A 117 -0.03 -12.16 8.56
C ALA A 117 0.98 -11.42 9.46
N VAL A 118 0.57 -10.97 10.65
CA VAL A 118 1.49 -10.31 11.59
C VAL A 118 2.65 -11.23 11.96
N LEU A 119 2.36 -12.50 12.27
CA LEU A 119 3.40 -13.46 12.60
C LEU A 119 4.36 -13.70 11.43
N THR A 120 3.83 -13.80 10.23
CA THR A 120 4.63 -13.99 9.01
C THR A 120 5.49 -12.78 8.71
N ILE A 121 4.96 -11.57 8.85
CA ILE A 121 5.69 -10.32 8.65
C ILE A 121 6.83 -10.19 9.66
N LYS A 122 6.55 -10.48 10.94
CA LYS A 122 7.57 -10.46 11.97
C LYS A 122 8.72 -11.42 11.63
N GLN A 123 8.40 -12.64 11.22
CA GLN A 123 9.42 -13.61 10.85
C GLN A 123 10.25 -13.12 9.67
N GLY A 124 9.60 -12.51 8.67
CA GLY A 124 10.30 -11.91 7.53
C GLY A 124 11.27 -10.82 7.96
N MET A 125 10.88 -9.96 8.90
CA MET A 125 11.74 -8.89 9.41
C MET A 125 12.97 -9.44 10.15
N VAL A 126 12.76 -10.47 10.99
CA VAL A 126 13.88 -11.13 11.70
C VAL A 126 14.84 -11.75 10.69
N ASP A 127 14.32 -12.50 9.73
CA ASP A 127 15.13 -13.17 8.73
C ASP A 127 15.85 -12.19 7.81
N HIS A 128 15.26 -11.01 7.55
CA HIS A 128 15.87 -9.97 6.72
C HIS A 128 17.27 -9.58 7.21
N THR A 129 17.49 -9.57 8.51
CA THR A 129 18.77 -9.21 9.10
C THR A 129 19.80 -10.34 9.03
N LEU A 130 19.37 -11.57 8.73
CA LEU A 130 20.20 -12.77 8.79
C LEU A 130 20.49 -13.37 7.42
N VAL A 131 19.69 -13.08 6.40
CA VAL A 131 19.81 -13.72 5.09
C VAL A 131 20.91 -13.11 4.25
N VAL A 132 21.47 -13.92 3.36
CA VAL A 132 22.45 -13.46 2.38
C VAL A 132 21.77 -12.61 1.31
N ASP A 133 20.57 -12.99 0.89
CA ASP A 133 19.82 -12.29 -0.16
C ASP A 133 18.46 -11.82 0.37
N PRO A 134 18.33 -10.51 0.67
CA PRO A 134 17.07 -9.96 1.16
C PRO A 134 15.89 -10.10 0.18
N GLU A 135 16.15 -10.12 -1.12
CA GLU A 135 15.10 -10.28 -2.14
C GLU A 135 14.44 -11.66 -2.03
N ILE A 136 15.24 -12.72 -1.85
CA ILE A 136 14.71 -14.06 -1.68
C ILE A 136 13.87 -14.15 -0.41
N ASN A 137 14.33 -13.53 0.66
CA ASN A 137 13.58 -13.50 1.92
C ASN A 137 12.24 -12.79 1.77
N LEU A 138 12.22 -11.64 1.11
CA LEU A 138 10.99 -10.91 0.85
C LEU A 138 10.04 -11.73 -0.02
N ALA A 139 10.55 -12.38 -1.07
CA ALA A 139 9.75 -13.25 -1.93
C ALA A 139 9.11 -14.38 -1.12
N ALA A 140 9.87 -15.03 -0.25
CA ALA A 140 9.36 -16.11 0.60
C ALA A 140 8.27 -15.61 1.56
N THR A 141 8.45 -14.43 2.14
CA THR A 141 7.46 -13.82 3.03
C THR A 141 6.16 -13.54 2.28
N LEU A 142 6.23 -12.97 1.09
CA LEU A 142 5.05 -12.67 0.28
C LEU A 142 4.33 -13.95 -0.18
N ILE A 143 5.06 -15.02 -0.49
CA ILE A 143 4.46 -16.32 -0.82
C ILE A 143 3.65 -16.84 0.37
N ARG A 144 4.17 -16.76 1.58
CA ARG A 144 3.44 -17.18 2.78
C ARG A 144 2.18 -16.34 3.00
N LEU A 145 2.30 -15.03 2.80
CA LEU A 145 1.15 -14.12 2.93
C LEU A 145 0.06 -14.43 1.90
N ALA A 146 0.44 -14.82 0.69
CA ALA A 146 -0.50 -15.16 -0.36
C ALA A 146 -1.29 -16.45 -0.08
N ARG A 147 -0.81 -17.29 0.82
CA ARG A 147 -1.42 -18.57 1.16
C ARG A 147 -2.31 -18.52 2.40
N LEU A 148 -2.50 -17.37 3.00
CA LEU A 148 -3.35 -17.23 4.18
C LEU A 148 -4.83 -17.41 3.90
#